data_177acd4534efa46dc5c22c2480e41bce
#
_entry.id   177acd4534efa46dc5c22c2480e41bce
#
_cell.length_a   1.000
_cell.length_b   1.000
_cell.length_c   1.000
_cell.angle_alpha   90.00
_cell.angle_beta   90.00
_cell.angle_gamma   90.00
#
_symmetry.space_group_name_H-M   'P 1'
#
loop_
_entity.id
_entity.type
_entity.pdbx_description
1 polymer ?
#
loop_
_entity_poly.entity_id
_entity_poly.type
_entity_poly.pdbx_seq_one_letter_code
_entity_poly.pdbx_strand_id
1 'polypeptide(L)'
;TQEDLRAMSVNMSCFFPKAISGHEVLAFDKNSREDKELLSRLTKAMDIAIRNAYKTGISTARPNEVGNHIEPFVKDAVNSIGMKAVIPLTSNGKHQSAGYPDVSIKDIDGRVTYLECKTYNKKSIGSSFRAFYFQPSESPKITNDARHLMVGFEIVREKRNGKSVFAPV
;
A
#
# COMPACT_ATOMS: atom_id res chain seq x y z
N THR A 1 15.92 -3.81 -29.28
CA THR A 1 15.66 -5.24 -29.49
C THR A 1 14.57 -5.73 -28.52
N GLN A 2 13.98 -6.89 -28.74
CA GLN A 2 12.93 -7.47 -27.88
C GLN A 2 13.46 -7.81 -26.47
N GLU A 3 14.77 -8.04 -26.35
CA GLU A 3 15.48 -8.20 -25.09
C GLU A 3 15.59 -6.88 -24.32
N ASP A 4 15.84 -5.78 -25.00
CA ASP A 4 15.91 -4.45 -24.39
C ASP A 4 14.54 -4.02 -23.84
N LEU A 5 13.46 -4.36 -24.53
CA LEU A 5 12.09 -4.11 -24.07
C LEU A 5 11.72 -4.97 -22.85
N ARG A 6 12.21 -6.21 -22.75
CA ARG A 6 12.04 -7.05 -21.57
C ARG A 6 12.83 -6.53 -20.37
N ALA A 7 14.08 -6.10 -20.58
CA ALA A 7 14.89 -5.47 -19.54
C ALA A 7 14.25 -4.17 -19.04
N MET A 8 13.72 -3.34 -19.92
CA MET A 8 12.94 -2.15 -19.52
C MET A 8 11.68 -2.52 -18.74
N SER A 9 10.91 -3.54 -19.12
CA SER A 9 9.69 -3.93 -18.40
C SER A 9 9.96 -4.45 -16.99
N VAL A 10 11.08 -5.10 -16.74
CA VAL A 10 11.47 -5.61 -15.40
C VAL A 10 11.85 -4.47 -14.45
N ASN A 11 12.43 -3.38 -14.97
CA ASN A 11 12.85 -2.24 -14.16
C ASN A 11 11.82 -1.09 -14.11
N MET A 12 10.72 -1.19 -14.82
CA MET A 12 9.73 -0.10 -14.91
C MET A 12 9.14 0.27 -13.56
N SER A 13 8.92 -0.68 -12.65
CA SER A 13 8.44 -0.41 -11.30
C SER A 13 9.40 0.43 -10.46
N CYS A 14 10.71 0.33 -10.72
CA CYS A 14 11.73 1.16 -10.06
C CYS A 14 11.99 2.45 -10.84
N PHE A 15 11.88 2.40 -12.17
CA PHE A 15 12.16 3.53 -13.03
C PHE A 15 11.14 4.67 -12.87
N PHE A 16 9.85 4.38 -12.83
CA PHE A 16 8.84 5.43 -12.74
C PHE A 16 8.90 6.26 -11.46
N PRO A 17 8.98 5.67 -10.26
CA PRO A 17 9.14 6.46 -9.04
C PRO A 17 10.36 7.38 -9.10
N LYS A 18 11.51 6.88 -9.57
CA LYS A 18 12.73 7.67 -9.72
C LYS A 18 12.59 8.79 -10.74
N ALA A 19 12.06 8.50 -11.92
CA ALA A 19 11.91 9.48 -12.99
C ALA A 19 10.96 10.64 -12.60
N ILE A 20 9.99 10.39 -11.74
CA ILE A 20 8.98 11.37 -11.34
C ILE A 20 9.40 12.14 -10.09
N SER A 21 9.99 11.46 -9.10
CA SER A 21 10.30 12.05 -7.80
C SER A 21 11.77 12.40 -7.61
N GLY A 22 12.65 11.84 -8.44
CA GLY A 22 14.10 11.92 -8.26
C GLY A 22 14.65 10.96 -7.18
N HIS A 23 13.78 10.21 -6.49
CA HIS A 23 14.16 9.31 -5.40
C HIS A 23 14.30 7.86 -5.85
N GLU A 24 15.23 7.15 -5.22
CA GLU A 24 15.50 5.74 -5.51
C GLU A 24 14.52 4.81 -4.83
N VAL A 25 14.15 3.75 -5.56
CA VAL A 25 13.46 2.60 -4.98
C VAL A 25 14.52 1.65 -4.43
N LEU A 26 14.62 1.56 -3.11
CA LEU A 26 15.58 0.70 -2.44
C LEU A 26 15.14 -0.77 -2.54
N ALA A 27 16.06 -1.64 -2.88
CA ALA A 27 15.80 -3.07 -2.95
C ALA A 27 15.45 -3.63 -1.55
N PHE A 28 14.46 -4.53 -1.50
CA PHE A 28 14.17 -5.31 -0.32
C PHE A 28 15.07 -6.56 -0.32
N ASP A 29 15.93 -6.67 0.67
CA ASP A 29 16.81 -7.84 0.84
C ASP A 29 16.23 -8.81 1.86
N LYS A 30 15.65 -9.91 1.37
CA LYS A 30 15.10 -10.99 2.20
C LYS A 30 16.11 -11.67 3.13
N ASN A 31 17.41 -11.44 2.94
CA ASN A 31 18.48 -11.98 3.78
C ASN A 31 18.93 -10.99 4.86
N SER A 32 18.71 -9.70 4.64
CA SER A 32 19.01 -8.65 5.62
C SER A 32 18.19 -8.84 6.91
N ARG A 33 18.83 -8.65 8.04
CA ARG A 33 18.18 -8.70 9.35
C ARG A 33 17.13 -7.60 9.47
N GLU A 34 17.46 -6.42 9.02
CA GLU A 34 16.64 -5.22 9.10
C GLU A 34 15.36 -5.37 8.27
N ASP A 35 15.45 -5.95 7.07
CA ASP A 35 14.30 -6.14 6.20
C ASP A 35 13.41 -7.29 6.69
N LYS A 36 13.99 -8.34 7.26
CA LYS A 36 13.23 -9.39 7.95
C LYS A 36 12.45 -8.84 9.13
N GLU A 37 13.08 -7.98 9.93
CA GLU A 37 12.41 -7.34 11.08
C GLU A 37 11.27 -6.43 10.61
N LEU A 38 11.51 -5.60 9.59
CA LEU A 38 10.49 -4.77 8.96
C LEU A 38 9.30 -5.63 8.49
N LEU A 39 9.55 -6.70 7.74
CA LEU A 39 8.51 -7.59 7.25
C LEU A 39 7.73 -8.23 8.40
N SER A 40 8.42 -8.71 9.43
CA SER A 40 7.78 -9.30 10.61
C SER A 40 6.86 -8.31 11.32
N ARG A 41 7.30 -7.07 11.49
CA ARG A 41 6.49 -6.00 12.09
C ARG A 41 5.31 -5.64 11.21
N LEU A 42 5.51 -5.48 9.90
CA LEU A 42 4.43 -5.20 8.98
C LEU A 42 3.38 -6.33 8.96
N THR A 43 3.81 -7.60 8.97
CA THR A 43 2.88 -8.73 9.07
C THR A 43 2.01 -8.65 10.32
N LYS A 44 2.61 -8.38 11.49
CA LYS A 44 1.84 -8.18 12.73
C LYS A 44 0.86 -7.01 12.63
N ALA A 45 1.28 -5.90 12.02
CA ALA A 45 0.39 -4.76 11.81
C ALA A 45 -0.77 -5.11 10.87
N MET A 46 -0.51 -5.85 9.79
CA MET A 46 -1.57 -6.28 8.87
C MET A 46 -2.57 -7.21 9.55
N ASP A 47 -2.13 -8.13 10.39
CA ASP A 47 -3.03 -8.99 11.20
C ASP A 47 -3.92 -8.16 12.13
N ILE A 48 -3.39 -7.09 12.73
CA ILE A 48 -4.17 -6.17 13.56
C ILE A 48 -5.17 -5.40 12.70
N ALA A 49 -4.72 -4.86 11.56
CA ALA A 49 -5.57 -4.13 10.63
C ALA A 49 -6.74 -4.98 10.12
N ILE A 50 -6.46 -6.23 9.72
CA ILE A 50 -7.46 -7.20 9.27
C ILE A 50 -8.50 -7.45 10.38
N ARG A 51 -8.06 -7.78 11.59
CA ARG A 51 -8.98 -8.03 12.71
C ARG A 51 -9.86 -6.82 13.03
N ASN A 52 -9.28 -5.62 13.04
CA ASN A 52 -10.02 -4.40 13.34
C ASN A 52 -11.01 -4.05 12.23
N ALA A 53 -10.58 -4.12 10.98
CA ALA A 53 -11.44 -3.88 9.82
C ALA A 53 -12.54 -4.95 9.71
N TYR A 54 -12.23 -6.22 9.99
CA TYR A 54 -13.23 -7.30 10.05
C TYR A 54 -14.27 -7.01 11.12
N LYS A 55 -13.83 -6.68 12.35
CA LYS A 55 -14.75 -6.40 13.49
C LYS A 55 -15.66 -5.22 13.18
N THR A 56 -15.14 -4.16 12.62
CA THR A 56 -15.91 -2.94 12.31
C THR A 56 -16.83 -3.16 11.11
N GLY A 57 -16.37 -3.87 10.08
CA GLY A 57 -17.02 -3.95 8.77
C GLY A 57 -16.87 -2.63 8.00
N ILE A 58 -16.59 -2.71 6.73
CA ILE A 58 -16.48 -1.55 5.85
C ILE A 58 -17.80 -1.35 5.13
N SER A 59 -18.51 -0.26 5.45
CA SER A 59 -19.77 0.11 4.80
C SER A 59 -19.47 1.12 3.68
N THR A 60 -19.64 0.70 2.45
CA THR A 60 -19.56 1.57 1.26
C THR A 60 -20.55 1.09 0.20
N ALA A 61 -21.08 2.02 -0.58
CA ALA A 61 -21.98 1.71 -1.69
C ALA A 61 -21.23 1.07 -2.87
N ARG A 62 -19.93 1.35 -3.01
CA ARG A 62 -19.13 0.97 -4.16
C ARG A 62 -17.96 0.06 -3.75
N PRO A 63 -17.88 -1.18 -4.27
CA PRO A 63 -16.81 -2.12 -3.94
C PRO A 63 -15.39 -1.57 -4.18
N ASN A 64 -15.20 -0.72 -5.18
CA ASN A 64 -13.91 -0.11 -5.50
C ASN A 64 -13.46 0.95 -4.50
N GLU A 65 -14.34 1.44 -3.63
CA GLU A 65 -14.01 2.39 -2.56
C GLU A 65 -13.49 1.70 -1.30
N VAL A 66 -13.61 0.37 -1.19
CA VAL A 66 -13.16 -0.39 -0.01
C VAL A 66 -11.67 -0.17 0.26
N GLY A 67 -10.85 0.00 -0.78
CA GLY A 67 -9.43 0.33 -0.66
C GLY A 67 -9.18 1.55 0.22
N ASN A 68 -9.85 2.64 -0.06
CA ASN A 68 -9.70 3.90 0.70
C ASN A 68 -10.11 3.76 2.18
N HIS A 69 -11.01 2.81 2.47
CA HIS A 69 -11.48 2.56 3.83
C HIS A 69 -10.59 1.59 4.63
N ILE A 70 -9.68 0.84 3.98
CA ILE A 70 -8.73 -0.04 4.66
C ILE A 70 -7.49 0.70 5.15
N GLU A 71 -7.08 1.76 4.46
CA GLU A 71 -5.88 2.55 4.76
C GLU A 71 -5.84 3.08 6.22
N PRO A 72 -6.92 3.63 6.80
CA PRO A 72 -6.94 4.04 8.20
C PRO A 72 -6.61 2.90 9.17
N PHE A 73 -7.15 1.69 8.93
CA PHE A 73 -6.86 0.52 9.76
C PHE A 73 -5.40 0.11 9.67
N VAL A 74 -4.81 0.17 8.47
CA VAL A 74 -3.38 -0.10 8.25
C VAL A 74 -2.52 0.91 9.01
N LYS A 75 -2.81 2.20 8.84
CA LYS A 75 -2.08 3.28 9.51
C LYS A 75 -2.13 3.12 11.04
N ASP A 76 -3.32 2.90 11.60
CA ASP A 76 -3.51 2.78 13.05
C ASP A 76 -2.84 1.51 13.59
N ALA A 77 -2.89 0.40 12.86
CA ALA A 77 -2.22 -0.83 13.24
C ALA A 77 -0.69 -0.68 13.24
N VAL A 78 -0.11 -0.05 12.22
CA VAL A 78 1.34 0.23 12.15
C VAL A 78 1.77 1.14 13.31
N ASN A 79 0.99 2.17 13.63
CA ASN A 79 1.26 3.05 14.76
C ASN A 79 1.17 2.31 16.10
N SER A 80 0.24 1.35 16.23
CA SER A 80 0.05 0.60 17.49
C SER A 80 1.21 -0.32 17.87
N ILE A 81 2.09 -0.65 16.90
CA ILE A 81 3.27 -1.50 17.13
C ILE A 81 4.59 -0.71 17.19
N GLY A 82 4.50 0.60 17.40
CA GLY A 82 5.65 1.47 17.64
C GLY A 82 6.40 1.94 16.39
N MET A 83 5.84 1.77 15.20
CA MET A 83 6.28 2.46 13.98
C MET A 83 5.43 3.71 13.76
N LYS A 84 5.88 4.60 12.87
CA LYS A 84 5.14 5.82 12.54
C LYS A 84 4.60 5.74 11.12
N ALA A 85 3.27 5.64 10.98
CA ALA A 85 2.58 5.63 9.70
C ALA A 85 1.77 6.90 9.51
N VAL A 86 1.93 7.53 8.36
CA VAL A 86 1.20 8.74 7.95
C VAL A 86 0.77 8.64 6.49
N ILE A 87 -0.29 9.37 6.13
CA ILE A 87 -0.58 9.63 4.71
C ILE A 87 0.48 10.63 4.24
N PRO A 88 1.27 10.30 3.21
CA PRO A 88 2.37 11.17 2.78
C PRO A 88 1.83 12.46 2.16
N LEU A 89 2.49 13.56 2.50
CA LEU A 89 2.29 14.82 1.80
C LEU A 89 2.93 14.78 0.43
N THR A 90 2.42 15.58 -0.48
CA THR A 90 3.08 15.82 -1.77
C THR A 90 4.38 16.59 -1.59
N SER A 91 5.26 16.59 -2.58
CA SER A 91 6.56 17.29 -2.55
C SER A 91 6.44 18.79 -2.26
N ASN A 92 5.28 19.38 -2.54
CA ASN A 92 4.97 20.76 -2.20
C ASN A 92 4.25 20.95 -0.85
N GLY A 93 4.23 19.90 -0.01
CA GLY A 93 3.68 19.93 1.36
C GLY A 93 2.15 19.89 1.45
N LYS A 94 1.43 19.60 0.37
CA LYS A 94 -0.04 19.55 0.36
C LYS A 94 -0.56 18.16 0.70
N HIS A 95 -1.71 18.12 1.38
CA HIS A 95 -2.49 16.91 1.53
C HIS A 95 -3.20 16.55 0.22
N GLN A 96 -3.03 15.32 -0.23
CA GLN A 96 -3.72 14.77 -1.39
C GLN A 96 -4.15 13.34 -1.07
N SER A 97 -5.44 13.05 -1.14
CA SER A 97 -5.96 11.69 -0.90
C SER A 97 -5.62 10.73 -2.02
N ALA A 98 -5.75 11.18 -3.27
CA ALA A 98 -5.41 10.38 -4.43
C ALA A 98 -3.89 10.28 -4.68
N GLY A 99 -3.48 9.25 -5.40
CA GLY A 99 -2.10 9.05 -5.88
C GLY A 99 -1.24 8.23 -4.94
N TYR A 100 -0.24 7.61 -5.55
CA TYR A 100 0.73 6.73 -4.93
C TYR A 100 1.80 7.49 -4.15
N PRO A 101 2.27 6.98 -3.00
CA PRO A 101 1.78 5.83 -2.24
C PRO A 101 0.64 6.19 -1.26
N ASP A 102 -0.06 5.17 -0.73
CA ASP A 102 -1.14 5.36 0.25
C ASP A 102 -0.61 5.73 1.63
N VAL A 103 0.45 5.04 2.09
CA VAL A 103 1.02 5.22 3.43
C VAL A 103 2.54 5.35 3.36
N SER A 104 3.09 6.30 4.10
CA SER A 104 4.52 6.38 4.42
C SER A 104 4.74 5.89 5.83
N ILE A 105 5.64 4.91 5.97
CA ILE A 105 5.98 4.29 7.25
C ILE A 105 7.43 4.64 7.58
N LYS A 106 7.64 5.14 8.80
CA LYS A 106 8.97 5.33 9.37
C LYS A 106 9.16 4.30 10.49
N ASP A 107 10.15 3.43 10.34
CA ASP A 107 10.47 2.42 11.35
C ASP A 107 11.21 3.03 12.56
N ILE A 108 11.55 2.18 13.52
CA ILE A 108 12.24 2.61 14.75
C ILE A 108 13.63 3.17 14.48
N ASP A 109 14.27 2.77 13.40
CA ASP A 109 15.60 3.23 12.98
C ASP A 109 15.51 4.48 12.07
N GLY A 110 14.31 4.94 11.84
CA GLY A 110 14.04 6.13 11.02
C GLY A 110 14.02 5.89 9.51
N ARG A 111 14.09 4.63 9.06
CA ARG A 111 14.05 4.28 7.63
C ARG A 111 12.62 4.41 7.10
N VAL A 112 12.52 4.95 5.90
CA VAL A 112 11.23 5.15 5.23
C VAL A 112 10.88 3.94 4.36
N THR A 113 9.63 3.54 4.42
CA THR A 113 9.01 2.55 3.53
C THR A 113 7.67 3.10 3.05
N TYR A 114 7.45 3.08 1.75
CA TYR A 114 6.16 3.39 1.16
C TYR A 114 5.34 2.12 0.99
N LEU A 115 4.09 2.19 1.41
CA LEU A 115 3.15 1.08 1.34
C LEU A 115 1.94 1.47 0.50
N GLU A 116 1.61 0.61 -0.44
CA GLU A 116 0.40 0.68 -1.24
C GLU A 116 -0.58 -0.39 -0.76
N CYS A 117 -1.83 0.00 -0.53
CA CYS A 117 -2.89 -0.88 -0.07
C CYS A 117 -3.82 -1.23 -1.22
N LYS A 118 -3.97 -2.51 -1.52
CA LYS A 118 -4.91 -3.00 -2.55
C LYS A 118 -5.91 -3.94 -1.94
N THR A 119 -7.16 -3.82 -2.37
CA THR A 119 -8.21 -4.77 -2.02
C THR A 119 -8.60 -5.59 -3.24
N TYR A 120 -8.90 -6.87 -3.04
CA TYR A 120 -9.34 -7.75 -4.10
C TYR A 120 -10.42 -8.71 -3.60
N ASN A 121 -11.26 -9.16 -4.52
CA ASN A 121 -12.17 -10.27 -4.29
C ASN A 121 -11.65 -11.50 -5.03
N LYS A 122 -11.61 -12.64 -4.37
CA LYS A 122 -11.11 -13.88 -4.93
C LYS A 122 -11.81 -14.29 -6.23
N LYS A 123 -13.10 -13.99 -6.35
CA LYS A 123 -13.89 -14.27 -7.56
C LYS A 123 -13.47 -13.44 -8.78
N SER A 124 -12.82 -12.29 -8.56
CA SER A 124 -12.37 -11.39 -9.62
C SER A 124 -10.86 -11.46 -9.90
N ILE A 125 -10.18 -12.48 -9.36
CA ILE A 125 -8.73 -12.66 -9.50
C ILE A 125 -8.27 -12.72 -10.97
N GLY A 126 -9.06 -13.30 -11.85
CA GLY A 126 -8.77 -13.40 -13.28
C GLY A 126 -9.30 -12.26 -14.15
N SER A 127 -9.89 -11.19 -13.56
CA SER A 127 -10.47 -10.13 -14.36
C SER A 127 -9.42 -9.09 -14.79
N SER A 128 -9.60 -8.55 -15.99
CA SER A 128 -8.75 -7.49 -16.56
C SER A 128 -8.83 -6.15 -15.82
N PHE A 129 -9.79 -6.00 -14.88
CA PHE A 129 -9.96 -4.77 -14.08
C PHE A 129 -8.94 -4.62 -12.96
N ARG A 130 -7.89 -5.44 -12.91
CA ARG A 130 -6.84 -5.42 -11.91
C ARG A 130 -5.58 -4.73 -12.41
N ALA A 131 -5.73 -3.65 -13.12
CA ALA A 131 -4.60 -2.85 -13.52
C ALA A 131 -4.10 -2.00 -12.34
N PHE A 132 -2.80 -1.99 -12.12
CA PHE A 132 -2.14 -1.00 -11.29
C PHE A 132 -1.98 0.25 -12.15
N TYR A 133 -2.78 1.26 -11.85
CA TYR A 133 -2.65 2.54 -12.52
C TYR A 133 -1.67 3.40 -11.75
N PHE A 134 -0.56 3.74 -12.38
CA PHE A 134 0.36 4.73 -11.90
C PHE A 134 0.21 5.98 -12.77
N GLN A 135 -0.26 7.05 -12.18
CA GLN A 135 -0.39 8.33 -12.87
C GLN A 135 0.72 9.26 -12.41
N PRO A 136 1.56 9.76 -13.32
CA PRO A 136 2.55 10.78 -12.99
C PRO A 136 1.89 12.00 -12.38
N SER A 137 2.54 12.57 -11.36
CA SER A 137 2.10 13.80 -10.70
C SER A 137 3.23 14.83 -10.75
N GLU A 138 2.89 16.07 -11.03
CA GLU A 138 3.84 17.20 -10.92
C GLU A 138 4.32 17.42 -9.48
N SER A 139 3.54 16.96 -8.51
CA SER A 139 3.88 17.03 -7.09
C SER A 139 3.76 15.63 -6.47
N PRO A 140 4.75 14.75 -6.66
CA PRO A 140 4.72 13.38 -6.17
C PRO A 140 4.72 13.33 -4.64
N LYS A 141 4.15 12.26 -4.07
CA LYS A 141 4.19 11.96 -2.64
C LYS A 141 5.49 11.25 -2.21
N ILE A 142 6.29 10.81 -3.17
CA ILE A 142 7.60 10.18 -2.92
C ILE A 142 8.60 11.31 -2.67
N THR A 143 9.12 11.39 -1.46
CA THR A 143 10.03 12.46 -1.00
C THR A 143 11.29 11.91 -0.33
N ASN A 144 11.48 10.60 -0.37
CA ASN A 144 12.64 9.91 0.19
C ASN A 144 13.03 8.72 -0.67
N ASP A 145 14.30 8.36 -0.64
CA ASP A 145 14.73 7.04 -1.06
C ASP A 145 14.18 6.02 -0.09
N ALA A 146 13.46 5.03 -0.59
CA ALA A 146 12.70 4.14 0.26
C ALA A 146 12.44 2.77 -0.38
N ARG A 147 12.11 1.78 0.45
CA ARG A 147 11.48 0.55 -0.01
C ARG A 147 10.02 0.83 -0.38
N HIS A 148 9.58 0.22 -1.46
CA HIS A 148 8.21 0.30 -1.92
C HIS A 148 7.57 -1.08 -1.83
N LEU A 149 6.58 -1.20 -0.96
CA LEU A 149 5.88 -2.46 -0.69
C LEU A 149 4.41 -2.33 -1.05
N MET A 150 3.79 -3.46 -1.35
CA MET A 150 2.35 -3.54 -1.57
C MET A 150 1.75 -4.58 -0.63
N VAL A 151 0.59 -4.27 -0.07
CA VAL A 151 -0.24 -5.22 0.68
C VAL A 151 -1.58 -5.42 -0.02
N GLY A 152 -1.94 -6.68 -0.26
CA GLY A 152 -3.23 -7.07 -0.83
C GLY A 152 -4.14 -7.62 0.25
N PHE A 153 -5.35 -7.07 0.35
CA PHE A 153 -6.39 -7.55 1.25
C PHE A 153 -7.46 -8.28 0.45
N GLU A 154 -7.66 -9.57 0.73
CA GLU A 154 -8.85 -10.26 0.24
C GLU A 154 -10.05 -9.73 0.98
N ILE A 155 -11.09 -9.32 0.25
CA ILE A 155 -12.33 -8.82 0.83
C ILE A 155 -13.52 -9.69 0.41
N VAL A 156 -14.39 -9.93 1.36
CA VAL A 156 -15.67 -10.60 1.14
C VAL A 156 -16.82 -9.63 1.46
N ARG A 157 -17.93 -9.82 0.77
CA ARG A 157 -19.18 -9.12 1.07
C ARG A 157 -20.05 -10.02 1.91
N GLU A 158 -20.49 -9.50 3.05
CA GLU A 158 -21.36 -10.22 3.97
C GLU A 158 -22.52 -9.33 4.47
N LYS A 159 -23.54 -9.94 5.07
CA LYS A 159 -24.65 -9.22 5.71
C LYS A 159 -24.43 -9.22 7.22
N ARG A 160 -24.45 -8.04 7.84
CA ARG A 160 -24.43 -7.85 9.29
C ARG A 160 -25.60 -6.95 9.69
N ASN A 161 -26.45 -7.44 10.59
CA ASN A 161 -27.64 -6.69 11.06
C ASN A 161 -28.50 -6.14 9.90
N GLY A 162 -28.70 -6.96 8.86
CA GLY A 162 -29.48 -6.57 7.68
C GLY A 162 -28.75 -5.64 6.67
N LYS A 163 -27.59 -5.11 7.02
CA LYS A 163 -26.78 -4.24 6.14
C LYS A 163 -25.68 -5.03 5.45
N SER A 164 -25.36 -4.64 4.22
CA SER A 164 -24.22 -5.20 3.49
C SER A 164 -22.94 -4.48 3.91
N VAL A 165 -21.92 -5.24 4.28
CA VAL A 165 -20.58 -4.74 4.64
C VAL A 165 -19.52 -5.53 3.89
N PHE A 166 -18.37 -4.91 3.70
CA PHE A 166 -17.16 -5.58 3.23
C PHE A 166 -16.24 -5.84 4.42
N ALA A 167 -15.64 -7.01 4.44
CA ALA A 167 -14.68 -7.39 5.48
C ALA A 167 -13.45 -8.05 4.86
N PRO A 168 -12.23 -7.71 5.31
CA PRO A 168 -11.02 -8.44 4.93
C PRO A 168 -11.03 -9.82 5.62
N VAL A 169 -10.47 -10.83 4.94
CA VAL A 169 -10.35 -12.21 5.42
C VAL A 169 -8.91 -12.69 5.32
#